data_64d39c3aee1a7aff7a4ef93f6703a5ab
#
_entry.id   64d39c3aee1a7aff7a4ef93f6703a5ab
#
_cell.length_a   1.000
_cell.length_b   1.000
_cell.length_c   1.000
_cell.angle_alpha   90.00
_cell.angle_beta   90.00
_cell.angle_gamma   90.00
#
_symmetry.space_group_name_H-M   'P 1'
#
loop_
_entity.id
_entity.type
_entity.pdbx_description
1 polymer ?
#
loop_
_entity_poly.entity_id
_entity_poly.type
_entity_poly.pdbx_seq_one_letter_code
_entity_poly.pdbx_strand_id
1 'polypeptide(L)'
;MNAIIKRMMLAICLASMTAVASAQTYSNRIGLGVGALYERGFDATLSVEHETKNHNAWEYFINGYVKYDKDENVGHITNDSFWKNYRTWGVGVAYKPCVFRGKNNYGALRLGGSIGSDTHEFVGWVNAGYEHNFVLHHGIKLFVQAKTDLAINGLDLFRTGVSIGVKFPVGKR
;
A
#
# COMPACT_ATOMS: atom_id res chain seq x y z
N MET A 1 8.84 -25.15 -2.75
CA MET A 1 7.62 -24.48 -2.25
C MET A 1 6.49 -25.50 -2.26
N ASN A 2 5.95 -25.85 -1.09
CA ASN A 2 5.00 -26.96 -0.91
C ASN A 2 3.69 -26.72 -1.69
N ALA A 3 3.16 -27.79 -2.30
CA ALA A 3 1.89 -27.75 -3.06
C ALA A 3 0.72 -27.19 -2.25
N ILE A 4 0.75 -27.35 -0.92
CA ILE A 4 -0.25 -26.82 0.02
C ILE A 4 -0.22 -25.29 0.02
N ILE A 5 0.96 -24.66 0.07
CA ILE A 5 1.12 -23.20 0.06
C ILE A 5 0.61 -22.61 -1.26
N LYS A 6 0.89 -23.24 -2.39
CA LYS A 6 0.36 -22.81 -3.70
C LYS A 6 -1.16 -22.86 -3.75
N ARG A 7 -1.77 -23.92 -3.21
CA ARG A 7 -3.23 -24.08 -3.17
C ARG A 7 -3.88 -23.08 -2.22
N MET A 8 -3.27 -22.79 -1.07
CA MET A 8 -3.77 -21.75 -0.14
C MET A 8 -3.68 -20.35 -0.76
N MET A 9 -2.58 -20.00 -1.42
CA MET A 9 -2.45 -18.72 -2.12
C MET A 9 -3.48 -18.57 -3.23
N LEU A 10 -3.72 -19.63 -4.02
CA LEU A 10 -4.73 -19.63 -5.08
C LEU A 10 -6.15 -19.49 -4.49
N ALA A 11 -6.45 -20.16 -3.39
CA ALA A 11 -7.74 -20.07 -2.71
C ALA A 11 -7.99 -18.67 -2.13
N ILE A 12 -6.97 -18.03 -1.55
CA ILE A 12 -7.04 -16.66 -1.03
C ILE A 12 -7.26 -15.66 -2.19
N CYS A 13 -6.54 -15.83 -3.31
CA CYS A 13 -6.75 -15.00 -4.49
C CYS A 13 -8.16 -15.16 -5.09
N LEU A 14 -8.66 -16.39 -5.20
CA LEU A 14 -10.01 -16.67 -5.70
C LEU A 14 -11.10 -16.14 -4.74
N ALA A 15 -10.94 -16.30 -3.43
CA ALA A 15 -11.85 -15.77 -2.43
C ALA A 15 -11.88 -14.23 -2.43
N SER A 16 -10.74 -13.57 -2.65
CA SER A 16 -10.68 -12.12 -2.78
C SER A 16 -11.39 -11.61 -4.04
N MET A 17 -11.28 -12.33 -5.16
CA MET A 17 -11.96 -11.97 -6.41
C MET A 17 -13.49 -12.12 -6.32
N THR A 18 -13.99 -13.14 -5.62
CA THR A 18 -15.44 -13.34 -5.45
C THR A 18 -16.07 -12.32 -4.48
N ALA A 19 -15.34 -11.88 -3.46
CA ALA A 19 -15.81 -10.85 -2.54
C ALA A 19 -15.95 -9.48 -3.22
N VAL A 20 -15.14 -9.18 -4.23
CA VAL A 20 -15.22 -7.94 -5.02
C VAL A 20 -16.47 -7.89 -5.90
N ALA A 21 -16.89 -9.04 -6.44
CA ALA A 21 -18.06 -9.11 -7.33
C ALA A 21 -19.41 -8.83 -6.63
N SER A 22 -19.48 -9.00 -5.32
CA SER A 22 -20.71 -8.82 -4.54
C SER A 22 -20.84 -7.45 -3.86
N ALA A 23 -19.80 -6.65 -3.83
CA ALA A 23 -19.85 -5.32 -3.24
C ALA A 23 -20.37 -4.30 -4.28
N GLN A 24 -21.54 -3.73 -4.06
CA GLN A 24 -22.01 -2.60 -4.85
C GLN A 24 -21.00 -1.45 -4.74
N THR A 25 -20.22 -1.26 -5.80
CA THR A 25 -19.21 -0.22 -5.88
C THR A 25 -19.90 1.15 -5.87
N TYR A 26 -19.60 1.99 -4.88
CA TYR A 26 -20.13 3.35 -4.78
C TYR A 26 -19.26 4.34 -5.56
N SER A 27 -17.94 4.19 -5.49
CA SER A 27 -17.02 5.00 -6.28
C SER A 27 -15.68 4.29 -6.51
N ASN A 28 -15.12 4.51 -7.69
CA ASN A 28 -13.76 4.13 -8.02
C ASN A 28 -12.82 5.31 -7.83
N ARG A 29 -11.61 5.06 -7.36
CA ARG A 29 -10.59 6.10 -7.15
C ARG A 29 -9.23 5.62 -7.61
N ILE A 30 -8.43 6.56 -8.12
CA ILE A 30 -7.00 6.37 -8.30
C ILE A 30 -6.30 7.14 -7.19
N GLY A 31 -5.44 6.46 -6.45
CA GLY A 31 -4.64 7.01 -5.36
C GLY A 31 -3.17 7.11 -5.72
N LEU A 32 -2.55 8.19 -5.32
CA LEU A 32 -1.11 8.38 -5.36
C LEU A 32 -0.64 8.76 -3.97
N GLY A 33 0.33 8.03 -3.43
CA GLY A 33 0.90 8.26 -2.11
C GLY A 33 2.41 8.19 -2.11
N VAL A 34 3.01 8.94 -1.20
CA VAL A 34 4.43 8.87 -0.89
C VAL A 34 4.62 8.76 0.60
N GLY A 35 5.63 8.01 1.04
CA GLY A 35 5.86 7.74 2.45
C GLY A 35 7.33 7.79 2.84
N ALA A 36 7.54 8.08 4.12
CA ALA A 36 8.83 7.95 4.78
C ALA A 36 8.75 6.84 5.82
N LEU A 37 9.71 5.93 5.77
CA LEU A 37 9.77 4.77 6.63
C LEU A 37 10.91 4.91 7.66
N TYR A 38 10.68 4.34 8.84
CA TYR A 38 11.63 4.40 9.95
C TYR A 38 12.98 3.78 9.59
N GLU A 39 12.98 2.76 8.74
CA GLU A 39 14.15 2.03 8.26
C GLU A 39 14.99 2.82 7.23
N ARG A 40 14.89 4.16 7.24
CA ARG A 40 15.56 5.08 6.30
C ARG A 40 15.18 4.78 4.85
N GLY A 41 13.88 4.65 4.60
CA GLY A 41 13.38 4.40 3.26
C GLY A 41 12.27 5.36 2.85
N PHE A 42 12.17 5.57 1.55
CA PHE A 42 11.03 6.21 0.92
C PHE A 42 10.21 5.18 0.17
N ASP A 43 8.91 5.33 0.21
CA ASP A 43 8.04 4.56 -0.64
C ASP A 43 7.11 5.44 -1.47
N ALA A 44 6.73 4.92 -2.62
CA ALA A 44 5.71 5.52 -3.47
C ALA A 44 4.68 4.44 -3.82
N THR A 45 3.41 4.78 -3.73
CA THR A 45 2.31 3.86 -3.99
C THR A 45 1.36 4.48 -5.01
N LEU A 46 1.06 3.71 -6.06
CA LEU A 46 -0.04 3.97 -6.98
C LEU A 46 -1.14 2.94 -6.71
N SER A 47 -2.38 3.37 -6.57
CA SER A 47 -3.48 2.46 -6.24
C SER A 47 -4.75 2.73 -7.02
N VAL A 48 -5.56 1.68 -7.16
CA VAL A 48 -6.94 1.75 -7.60
C VAL A 48 -7.81 1.24 -6.44
N GLU A 49 -8.74 2.06 -6.00
CA GLU A 49 -9.62 1.76 -4.87
C GLU A 49 -11.07 1.66 -5.33
N HIS A 50 -11.72 0.56 -4.96
CA HIS A 50 -13.15 0.33 -5.14
C HIS A 50 -13.85 0.52 -3.79
N GLU A 51 -14.50 1.65 -3.62
CA GLU A 51 -15.14 2.05 -2.38
C GLU A 51 -16.63 1.71 -2.41
N THR A 52 -17.15 1.17 -1.30
CA THR A 52 -18.56 0.92 -1.08
C THR A 52 -19.25 2.13 -0.41
N LYS A 53 -20.59 2.09 -0.32
CA LYS A 53 -21.42 3.10 0.32
C LYS A 53 -21.02 3.40 1.78
N ASN A 54 -20.41 2.42 2.46
CA ASN A 54 -20.02 2.51 3.86
C ASN A 54 -18.55 2.87 4.05
N HIS A 55 -17.88 3.39 3.03
CA HIS A 55 -16.45 3.69 3.01
C HIS A 55 -15.53 2.48 3.24
N ASN A 56 -16.07 1.26 3.21
CA ASN A 56 -15.22 0.08 3.09
C ASN A 56 -14.69 0.03 1.67
N ALA A 57 -13.43 -0.37 1.49
CA ALA A 57 -12.84 -0.39 0.17
C ALA A 57 -11.95 -1.61 -0.05
N TRP A 58 -11.83 -1.98 -1.32
CA TRP A 58 -10.77 -2.82 -1.83
C TRP A 58 -9.77 -1.95 -2.58
N GLU A 59 -8.51 -2.10 -2.24
CA GLU A 59 -7.40 -1.39 -2.85
C GLU A 59 -6.50 -2.37 -3.58
N TYR A 60 -6.24 -2.10 -4.85
CA TYR A 60 -5.18 -2.75 -5.64
C TYR A 60 -4.07 -1.74 -5.80
N PHE A 61 -2.83 -2.12 -5.50
CA PHE A 61 -1.74 -1.17 -5.49
C PHE A 61 -0.46 -1.73 -6.08
N ILE A 62 0.34 -0.81 -6.59
CA ILE A 62 1.74 -1.00 -6.94
C ILE A 62 2.54 -0.12 -6.00
N ASN A 63 3.55 -0.69 -5.37
CA ASN A 63 4.42 0.02 -4.43
C ASN A 63 5.87 -0.11 -4.88
N GLY A 64 6.60 1.00 -4.83
CA GLY A 64 8.04 1.05 -4.99
C GLY A 64 8.67 1.57 -3.69
N TYR A 65 9.70 0.90 -3.22
CA TYR A 65 10.45 1.26 -2.02
C TYR A 65 11.92 1.39 -2.34
N VAL A 66 12.53 2.43 -1.82
CA VAL A 66 13.98 2.70 -1.94
C VAL A 66 14.51 3.01 -0.55
N LYS A 67 15.48 2.22 -0.10
CA LYS A 67 16.23 2.51 1.10
C LYS A 67 17.38 3.46 0.76
N TYR A 68 17.62 4.45 1.60
CA TYR A 68 18.75 5.37 1.43
C TYR A 68 19.70 5.26 2.61
N ASP A 69 20.98 5.48 2.34
CA ASP A 69 22.01 5.61 3.36
C ASP A 69 22.95 6.76 3.01
N LYS A 70 23.70 7.21 4.00
CA LYS A 70 24.74 8.21 3.79
C LYS A 70 25.93 7.55 3.10
N ASP A 71 26.51 8.24 2.16
CA ASP A 71 27.81 7.87 1.62
C ASP A 71 28.86 8.03 2.72
N GLU A 72 29.60 6.97 3.02
CA GLU A 72 30.59 6.94 4.11
C GLU A 72 31.72 7.96 3.91
N ASN A 73 32.03 8.27 2.64
CA ASN A 73 33.14 9.17 2.31
C ASN A 73 32.82 10.67 2.48
N VAL A 74 31.54 11.04 2.30
CA VAL A 74 31.11 12.45 2.31
C VAL A 74 30.09 12.76 3.42
N GLY A 75 29.58 11.77 4.13
CA GLY A 75 28.71 11.92 5.29
C GLY A 75 27.30 12.40 4.98
N HIS A 76 26.91 12.51 3.70
CA HIS A 76 25.56 12.85 3.26
C HIS A 76 25.09 11.92 2.15
N ILE A 77 23.80 12.00 1.80
CA ILE A 77 23.21 11.18 0.73
C ILE A 77 23.71 11.70 -0.61
N THR A 78 24.39 10.84 -1.37
CA THR A 78 24.82 11.10 -2.74
C THR A 78 23.87 10.43 -3.74
N ASN A 79 23.97 10.80 -5.01
CA ASN A 79 23.23 10.16 -6.09
C ASN A 79 23.53 8.65 -6.15
N ASP A 80 24.79 8.28 -5.96
CA ASP A 80 25.23 6.89 -5.96
C ASP A 80 24.68 6.11 -4.75
N SER A 81 24.75 6.69 -3.53
CA SER A 81 24.24 6.02 -2.33
C SER A 81 22.72 5.89 -2.33
N PHE A 82 22.00 6.79 -3.01
CA PHE A 82 20.54 6.70 -3.15
C PHE A 82 20.12 5.59 -4.13
N TRP A 83 20.73 5.54 -5.32
CA TRP A 83 20.30 4.63 -6.37
C TRP A 83 20.89 3.23 -6.29
N LYS A 84 22.03 3.05 -5.62
CA LYS A 84 22.68 1.74 -5.44
C LYS A 84 22.15 0.96 -4.22
N ASN A 85 21.39 1.61 -3.33
CA ASN A 85 20.87 0.97 -2.15
C ASN A 85 19.71 0.02 -2.44
N TYR A 86 19.33 -0.74 -1.41
CA TYR A 86 18.25 -1.71 -1.44
C TYR A 86 16.94 -1.08 -1.92
N ARG A 87 16.36 -1.66 -2.93
CA ARG A 87 15.10 -1.23 -3.52
C ARG A 87 14.20 -2.41 -3.78
N THR A 88 12.91 -2.22 -3.63
CA THR A 88 11.92 -3.23 -3.94
C THR A 88 10.77 -2.62 -4.71
N TRP A 89 10.10 -3.46 -5.47
CA TRP A 89 8.81 -3.13 -6.05
C TRP A 89 7.85 -4.29 -5.79
N GLY A 90 6.57 -4.02 -5.70
CA GLY A 90 5.57 -5.02 -5.46
C GLY A 90 4.19 -4.60 -5.94
N VAL A 91 3.35 -5.59 -6.14
CA VAL A 91 1.92 -5.43 -6.42
C VAL A 91 1.13 -6.12 -5.32
N GLY A 92 0.02 -5.55 -4.93
CA GLY A 92 -0.73 -6.08 -3.81
C GLY A 92 -2.20 -5.72 -3.81
N VAL A 93 -2.89 -6.31 -2.86
CA VAL A 93 -4.29 -6.05 -2.58
C VAL A 93 -4.48 -5.83 -1.09
N ALA A 94 -5.33 -4.87 -0.72
CA ALA A 94 -5.70 -4.62 0.65
C ALA A 94 -7.21 -4.40 0.79
N TYR A 95 -7.75 -4.87 1.88
CA TYR A 95 -9.10 -4.55 2.31
C TYR A 95 -9.05 -3.44 3.36
N LYS A 96 -9.92 -2.45 3.22
CA LYS A 96 -10.00 -1.27 4.07
C LYS A 96 -11.37 -1.15 4.72
N PRO A 97 -11.61 -1.83 5.86
CA PRO A 97 -12.82 -1.61 6.65
C PRO A 97 -12.80 -0.22 7.29
N CYS A 98 -13.88 0.51 7.12
CA CYS A 98 -14.06 1.81 7.74
C CYS A 98 -14.40 1.64 9.22
N VAL A 99 -13.57 2.20 10.10
CA VAL A 99 -13.71 2.11 11.57
C VAL A 99 -14.13 3.43 12.22
N PHE A 100 -13.98 4.53 11.51
CA PHE A 100 -14.38 5.85 11.99
C PHE A 100 -15.04 6.64 10.87
N ARG A 101 -16.12 7.38 11.19
CA ARG A 101 -16.85 8.24 10.23
C ARG A 101 -17.16 9.58 10.86
N GLY A 102 -16.64 10.64 10.25
CA GLY A 102 -16.99 12.02 10.55
C GLY A 102 -17.76 12.66 9.39
N LYS A 103 -18.05 13.95 9.50
CA LYS A 103 -18.82 14.69 8.48
C LYS A 103 -18.09 14.79 7.13
N ASN A 104 -16.79 15.10 7.17
CA ASN A 104 -15.95 15.29 5.98
C ASN A 104 -14.68 14.45 6.04
N ASN A 105 -14.60 13.46 6.92
CA ASN A 105 -13.47 12.59 7.06
C ASN A 105 -13.90 11.19 7.50
N TYR A 106 -13.05 10.20 7.29
CA TYR A 106 -13.25 8.86 7.81
C TYR A 106 -11.90 8.16 7.96
N GLY A 107 -11.86 7.21 8.88
CA GLY A 107 -10.71 6.36 9.11
C GLY A 107 -10.99 4.92 8.76
N ALA A 108 -10.03 4.27 8.14
CA ALA A 108 -10.10 2.86 7.77
C ALA A 108 -8.85 2.12 8.23
N LEU A 109 -9.01 0.89 8.70
CA LEU A 109 -7.88 -0.02 8.81
C LEU A 109 -7.49 -0.46 7.40
N ARG A 110 -6.21 -0.75 7.19
CA ARG A 110 -5.71 -1.31 5.94
C ARG A 110 -5.07 -2.64 6.24
N LEU A 111 -5.60 -3.71 5.67
CA LEU A 111 -5.12 -5.07 5.87
C LEU A 111 -4.95 -5.73 4.51
N GLY A 112 -3.76 -6.20 4.20
CA GLY A 112 -3.50 -6.73 2.87
C GLY A 112 -2.25 -7.55 2.76
N GLY A 113 -1.90 -7.84 1.52
CA GLY A 113 -0.67 -8.50 1.16
C GLY A 113 -0.18 -8.08 -0.20
N SER A 114 1.10 -8.19 -0.41
CA SER A 114 1.76 -7.88 -1.66
C SER A 114 2.88 -8.85 -1.96
N ILE A 115 3.21 -8.96 -3.22
CA ILE A 115 4.29 -9.76 -3.75
C ILE A 115 5.10 -8.93 -4.72
N GLY A 116 6.38 -9.18 -4.80
CA GLY A 116 7.27 -8.44 -5.69
C GLY A 116 8.68 -8.96 -5.66
N SER A 117 9.64 -8.09 -5.90
CA SER A 117 11.05 -8.44 -5.92
C SER A 117 11.91 -7.29 -5.38
N ASP A 118 13.04 -7.64 -4.83
CA ASP A 118 14.10 -6.70 -4.44
C ASP A 118 15.22 -6.59 -5.49
N THR A 119 14.95 -6.98 -6.73
CA THR A 119 15.89 -7.10 -7.86
C THR A 119 16.76 -8.37 -7.86
N HIS A 120 16.84 -9.09 -6.75
CA HIS A 120 17.58 -10.34 -6.62
C HIS A 120 16.65 -11.54 -6.36
N GLU A 121 15.70 -11.34 -5.44
CA GLU A 121 14.83 -12.41 -4.96
C GLU A 121 13.35 -12.00 -5.01
N PHE A 122 12.50 -13.02 -4.95
CA PHE A 122 11.06 -12.84 -4.81
C PHE A 122 10.74 -12.56 -3.34
N VAL A 123 10.02 -11.47 -3.08
CA VAL A 123 9.65 -11.03 -1.73
C VAL A 123 8.14 -10.92 -1.61
N GLY A 124 7.61 -11.37 -0.48
CA GLY A 124 6.22 -11.21 -0.10
C GLY A 124 6.09 -10.33 1.14
N TRP A 125 5.01 -9.55 1.23
CA TRP A 125 4.71 -8.73 2.40
C TRP A 125 3.28 -8.91 2.87
N VAL A 126 3.10 -8.94 4.18
CA VAL A 126 1.80 -8.70 4.82
C VAL A 126 1.74 -7.23 5.21
N ASN A 127 0.68 -6.55 4.80
CA ASN A 127 0.51 -5.12 5.00
C ASN A 127 -0.56 -4.87 6.06
N ALA A 128 -0.27 -4.04 7.04
CA ALA A 128 -1.22 -3.56 8.02
C ALA A 128 -1.05 -2.05 8.24
N GLY A 129 -2.17 -1.35 8.52
CA GLY A 129 -2.10 0.08 8.74
C GLY A 129 -3.43 0.71 9.11
N TYR A 130 -3.38 2.01 9.37
CA TYR A 130 -4.54 2.87 9.54
C TYR A 130 -4.42 4.05 8.58
N GLU A 131 -5.48 4.30 7.83
CA GLU A 131 -5.58 5.39 6.88
C GLU A 131 -6.68 6.35 7.30
N HIS A 132 -6.36 7.63 7.43
CA HIS A 132 -7.33 8.69 7.66
C HIS A 132 -7.53 9.51 6.39
N ASN A 133 -8.76 9.60 5.93
CA ASN A 133 -9.15 10.27 4.69
C ASN A 133 -9.92 11.55 4.98
N PHE A 134 -9.52 12.64 4.34
CA PHE A 134 -10.20 13.94 4.34
C PHE A 134 -10.87 14.16 3.00
N VAL A 135 -12.19 14.28 2.98
CA VAL A 135 -12.96 14.48 1.76
C VAL A 135 -12.95 15.97 1.40
N LEU A 136 -12.35 16.29 0.26
CA LEU A 136 -12.25 17.63 -0.29
C LEU A 136 -13.36 17.88 -1.32
N HIS A 137 -13.33 19.07 -1.93
CA HIS A 137 -14.24 19.43 -3.02
C HIS A 137 -14.07 18.48 -4.23
N HIS A 138 -15.13 18.31 -5.01
CA HIS A 138 -15.18 17.48 -6.21
C HIS A 138 -14.90 15.99 -5.97
N GLY A 139 -14.99 15.52 -4.71
CA GLY A 139 -14.78 14.11 -4.35
C GLY A 139 -13.32 13.67 -4.28
N ILE A 140 -12.39 14.60 -4.41
CA ILE A 140 -10.96 14.35 -4.14
C ILE A 140 -10.80 14.05 -2.66
N LYS A 141 -9.92 13.14 -2.31
CA LYS A 141 -9.56 12.85 -0.91
C LYS A 141 -8.07 13.03 -0.71
N LEU A 142 -7.72 13.70 0.37
CA LEU A 142 -6.38 13.66 0.94
C LEU A 142 -6.34 12.54 1.97
N PHE A 143 -5.26 11.77 2.03
CA PHE A 143 -5.10 10.77 3.06
C PHE A 143 -3.76 10.86 3.77
N VAL A 144 -3.77 10.46 5.03
CA VAL A 144 -2.58 10.19 5.85
C VAL A 144 -2.68 8.75 6.32
N GLN A 145 -1.63 7.98 6.17
CA GLN A 145 -1.61 6.57 6.50
C GLN A 145 -0.40 6.26 7.38
N ALA A 146 -0.63 5.62 8.52
CA ALA A 146 0.40 4.90 9.27
C ALA A 146 0.35 3.44 8.83
N LYS A 147 1.48 2.88 8.45
CA LYS A 147 1.55 1.50 7.95
C LYS A 147 2.75 0.75 8.48
N THR A 148 2.62 -0.57 8.50
CA THR A 148 3.71 -1.50 8.68
C THR A 148 3.57 -2.64 7.68
N ASP A 149 4.67 -3.00 7.06
CA ASP A 149 4.76 -4.13 6.15
C ASP A 149 5.71 -5.16 6.76
N LEU A 150 5.25 -6.39 6.92
CA LEU A 150 6.05 -7.52 7.38
C LEU A 150 6.52 -8.31 6.18
N ALA A 151 7.83 -8.35 5.94
CA ALA A 151 8.42 -9.12 4.84
C ALA A 151 8.54 -10.60 5.20
N ILE A 152 8.14 -11.46 4.28
CA ILE A 152 8.27 -12.91 4.40
C ILE A 152 9.65 -13.36 3.88
N ASN A 153 10.20 -12.67 2.92
CA ASN A 153 11.55 -12.80 2.38
C ASN A 153 12.05 -11.39 2.09
N GLY A 154 13.25 -11.05 2.41
CA GLY A 154 13.84 -9.74 2.15
C GLY A 154 14.77 -9.27 3.26
N LEU A 155 15.51 -8.21 3.00
CA LEU A 155 16.51 -7.68 3.92
C LEU A 155 15.88 -7.10 5.20
N ASP A 156 14.79 -6.33 5.06
CA ASP A 156 14.11 -5.69 6.18
C ASP A 156 12.87 -6.51 6.56
N LEU A 157 12.83 -7.02 7.79
CA LEU A 157 11.69 -7.78 8.30
C LEU A 157 10.44 -6.89 8.46
N PHE A 158 10.62 -5.67 8.96
CA PHE A 158 9.56 -4.69 9.13
C PHE A 158 9.86 -3.42 8.35
N ARG A 159 8.81 -2.82 7.77
CA ARG A 159 8.85 -1.50 7.17
C ARG A 159 7.72 -0.69 7.75
N THR A 160 8.02 0.13 8.74
CA THR A 160 7.03 0.93 9.47
C THR A 160 7.21 2.40 9.17
N GLY A 161 6.13 3.10 8.88
CA GLY A 161 6.21 4.53 8.60
C GLY A 161 4.88 5.20 8.33
N VAL A 162 4.99 6.41 7.83
CA VAL A 162 3.84 7.27 7.52
C VAL A 162 3.89 7.64 6.04
N SER A 163 2.75 7.56 5.39
CA SER A 163 2.57 8.04 4.02
C SER A 163 1.43 9.05 3.93
N ILE A 164 1.54 9.94 2.97
CA ILE A 164 0.52 10.90 2.60
C ILE A 164 0.22 10.78 1.12
N GLY A 165 -1.00 11.13 0.73
CA GLY A 165 -1.33 11.09 -0.68
C GLY A 165 -2.70 11.65 -1.01
N VAL A 166 -3.04 11.54 -2.27
CA VAL A 166 -4.28 12.07 -2.84
C VAL A 166 -4.99 10.96 -3.61
N LYS A 167 -6.32 10.93 -3.51
CA LYS A 167 -7.17 10.02 -4.28
C LYS A 167 -8.12 10.82 -5.15
N PHE A 168 -8.14 10.49 -6.43
CA PHE A 168 -9.00 11.12 -7.43
C PHE A 168 -10.16 10.20 -7.79
N PRO A 169 -11.40 10.70 -7.85
CA PRO A 169 -12.53 9.90 -8.31
C PRO A 169 -12.37 9.59 -9.79
N VAL A 170 -12.69 8.35 -10.18
CA VAL A 170 -12.66 7.88 -11.57
C VAL A 170 -14.05 7.42 -11.96
N GLY A 171 -14.54 7.92 -13.10
CA GLY A 171 -15.87 7.61 -13.62
C GLY A 171 -16.87 8.75 -13.37
N LYS A 172 -17.89 8.81 -14.21
CA LYS A 172 -19.02 9.76 -14.05
C LYS A 172 -19.86 9.32 -12.85
N ARG A 173 -20.20 10.27 -11.99
CA ARG A 173 -21.32 10.15 -11.04
C ARG A 173 -22.62 9.90 -11.76
#